data_a36a916c1526b7f4f20864ac70a09d5d
#
_entry.id   a36a916c1526b7f4f20864ac70a09d5d
#
_cell.length_a   1.000
_cell.length_b   1.000
_cell.length_c   1.000
_cell.angle_alpha   90.00
_cell.angle_beta   90.00
_cell.angle_gamma   90.00
#
_symmetry.space_group_name_H-M   'P 1'
#
loop_
_entity.id
_entity.type
_entity.pdbx_description
1 polymer ?
#
loop_
_entity_poly.entity_id
_entity_poly.type
_entity_poly.pdbx_seq_one_letter_code
_entity_poly.pdbx_strand_id
1 'polypeptide(L)'
;MDLKDLYRDVIVDHNRHPRNFREIPDADRRADGFNPLCGDKLTVFVKLDGGRISDVSFNGSGCAISIASASLLTESVKGKTLAEAAELFSQMHQLLTRDDVD
;
A
#
# COMPACT_ATOMS: atom_id res chain seq x y z
N MET A 1 -11.52 12.53 20.81
CA MET A 1 -11.64 11.64 19.65
C MET A 1 -11.01 10.31 19.96
N ASP A 2 -11.74 9.28 19.66
CA ASP A 2 -11.35 7.91 19.91
C ASP A 2 -10.42 7.44 18.77
N LEU A 3 -9.48 6.56 19.07
CA LEU A 3 -8.60 5.99 18.05
C LEU A 3 -9.36 5.27 16.96
N LYS A 4 -10.47 4.62 17.33
CA LYS A 4 -11.31 3.93 16.34
C LYS A 4 -11.90 4.91 15.33
N ASP A 5 -12.35 6.06 15.80
CA ASP A 5 -12.92 7.07 14.92
C ASP A 5 -11.85 7.63 13.98
N LEU A 6 -10.66 7.89 14.52
CA LEU A 6 -9.57 8.40 13.71
C LEU A 6 -9.17 7.38 12.65
N TYR A 7 -9.05 6.12 13.04
CA TYR A 7 -8.68 5.06 12.11
C TYR A 7 -9.73 4.93 11.00
N ARG A 8 -10.99 4.95 11.38
CA ARG A 8 -12.08 4.86 10.39
C ARG A 8 -12.07 6.04 9.43
N ASP A 9 -11.83 7.25 9.94
CA ASP A 9 -11.78 8.44 9.09
C ASP A 9 -10.65 8.36 8.09
N VAL A 10 -9.48 7.87 8.50
CA VAL A 10 -8.35 7.69 7.60
C VAL A 10 -8.66 6.67 6.53
N ILE A 11 -9.25 5.54 6.92
CA ILE A 11 -9.61 4.49 5.97
C ILE A 11 -10.62 5.01 4.94
N VAL A 12 -11.64 5.72 5.39
CA VAL A 12 -12.67 6.26 4.50
C VAL A 12 -12.06 7.27 3.54
N ASP A 13 -11.21 8.15 4.04
CA ASP A 13 -10.58 9.17 3.21
C ASP A 13 -9.71 8.53 2.13
N HIS A 14 -8.85 7.60 2.51
CA HIS A 14 -7.97 6.95 1.55
C HIS A 14 -8.73 6.03 0.58
N ASN A 15 -9.88 5.54 0.99
CA ASN A 15 -10.70 4.75 0.10
C ASN A 15 -11.41 5.61 -0.94
N ARG A 16 -11.89 6.77 -0.54
CA ARG A 16 -12.58 7.70 -1.44
C ARG A 16 -11.61 8.44 -2.36
N HIS A 17 -10.43 8.75 -1.84
CA HIS A 17 -9.43 9.54 -2.54
C HIS A 17 -8.07 8.84 -2.41
N PRO A 18 -7.91 7.66 -3.01
CA PRO A 18 -6.66 6.93 -2.86
C PRO A 18 -5.52 7.72 -3.49
N ARG A 19 -4.43 7.84 -2.75
CA ARG A 19 -3.22 8.51 -3.20
C ARG A 19 -2.43 7.54 -4.05
N ASN A 20 -1.82 8.05 -5.11
CA ASN A 20 -0.93 7.26 -5.95
C ASN A 20 -1.65 6.09 -6.65
N PHE A 21 -2.94 6.24 -6.91
CA PHE A 21 -3.71 5.22 -7.62
C PHE A 21 -3.58 5.48 -9.11
N ARG A 22 -2.52 4.92 -9.71
CA ARG A 22 -2.20 5.11 -11.12
C ARG A 22 -1.13 4.11 -11.53
N GLU A 23 -0.85 4.02 -12.82
CA GLU A 23 0.24 3.21 -13.33
C GLU A 23 1.46 4.08 -13.55
N ILE A 24 2.63 3.47 -13.48
CA ILE A 24 3.89 4.07 -13.92
C ILE A 24 4.40 3.19 -15.05
N PRO A 25 4.17 3.58 -16.32
CA PRO A 25 4.52 2.70 -17.43
C PRO A 25 6.00 2.37 -17.53
N ASP A 26 6.87 3.26 -17.09
CA ASP A 26 8.32 3.08 -17.12
C ASP A 26 8.89 2.73 -15.75
N ALA A 27 8.11 2.08 -14.91
CA ALA A 27 8.55 1.70 -13.57
C ALA A 27 9.76 0.80 -13.62
N ASP A 28 10.68 1.01 -12.66
CA ASP A 28 11.87 0.17 -12.51
C ASP A 28 11.53 -1.17 -11.87
N ARG A 29 10.51 -1.18 -11.04
CA ARG A 29 10.03 -2.39 -10.37
C ARG A 29 8.52 -2.44 -10.44
N ARG A 30 8.01 -3.65 -10.52
CA ARG A 30 6.58 -3.89 -10.54
C ARG A 30 6.31 -5.18 -9.78
N ALA A 31 5.32 -5.17 -8.91
CA ALA A 31 4.96 -6.34 -8.12
C ALA A 31 3.44 -6.49 -8.09
N ASP A 32 2.98 -7.70 -8.34
CA ASP A 32 1.55 -8.02 -8.26
C ASP A 32 1.29 -8.71 -6.94
N GLY A 33 0.23 -8.30 -6.26
CA GLY A 33 -0.21 -8.93 -5.04
C GLY A 33 -1.63 -9.45 -5.21
N PHE A 34 -1.89 -10.60 -4.61
CA PHE A 34 -3.20 -11.21 -4.70
C PHE A 34 -3.56 -11.82 -3.35
N ASN A 35 -4.74 -11.46 -2.85
CA ASN A 35 -5.26 -12.03 -1.62
C ASN A 35 -6.54 -12.80 -1.96
N PRO A 36 -6.47 -14.12 -2.03
CA PRO A 36 -7.64 -14.90 -2.43
C PRO A 36 -8.79 -14.82 -1.43
N LEU A 37 -8.49 -14.56 -0.17
CA LEU A 37 -9.54 -14.48 0.84
C LEU A 37 -10.45 -13.28 0.62
N CYS A 38 -9.89 -12.18 0.17
CA CYS A 38 -10.66 -10.96 -0.06
C CYS A 38 -10.90 -10.69 -1.55
N GLY A 39 -10.30 -11.49 -2.42
CA GLY A 39 -10.38 -11.23 -3.85
C GLY A 39 -9.60 -10.02 -4.29
N ASP A 40 -8.67 -9.57 -3.47
CA ASP A 40 -7.85 -8.40 -3.79
C ASP A 40 -6.81 -8.74 -4.85
N LYS A 41 -6.60 -7.82 -5.77
CA LYS A 41 -5.58 -7.96 -6.78
C LYS A 41 -5.00 -6.58 -7.03
N LEU A 42 -3.79 -6.36 -6.54
CA LEU A 42 -3.14 -5.05 -6.60
C LEU A 42 -1.80 -5.18 -7.29
N THR A 43 -1.44 -4.15 -8.05
CA THR A 43 -0.13 -4.05 -8.68
C THR A 43 0.53 -2.78 -8.15
N VAL A 44 1.77 -2.89 -7.70
CA VAL A 44 2.55 -1.76 -7.22
C VAL A 44 3.66 -1.47 -8.21
N PHE A 45 3.82 -0.20 -8.51
CA PHE A 45 4.84 0.28 -9.45
C PHE A 45 5.82 1.16 -8.69
N VAL A 46 7.11 0.99 -8.94
CA VAL A 46 8.15 1.73 -8.24
C VAL A 46 9.15 2.30 -9.22
N LYS A 47 9.42 3.59 -9.09
CA LYS A 47 10.50 4.28 -9.80
C LYS A 47 11.63 4.53 -8.83
N LEU A 48 12.85 4.26 -9.25
CA LEU A 48 14.03 4.41 -8.42
C LEU A 48 14.93 5.52 -8.95
N ASP A 49 15.60 6.20 -8.03
CA ASP A 49 16.60 7.20 -8.35
C ASP A 49 17.68 7.11 -7.28
N GLY A 50 18.87 6.67 -7.68
CA GLY A 50 19.98 6.56 -6.74
C GLY A 50 19.74 5.59 -5.60
N GLY A 51 18.96 4.54 -5.84
CA GLY A 51 18.65 3.54 -4.82
C GLY A 51 17.51 3.91 -3.91
N ARG A 52 16.89 5.05 -4.14
CA ARG A 52 15.71 5.47 -3.36
C ARG A 52 14.49 5.52 -4.25
N ILE A 53 13.34 5.37 -3.63
CA ILE A 53 12.05 5.39 -4.34
C ILE A 53 11.72 6.84 -4.66
N SER A 54 11.81 7.20 -5.94
CA SER A 54 11.47 8.54 -6.39
C SER A 54 9.98 8.69 -6.64
N ASP A 55 9.31 7.59 -7.00
CA ASP A 55 7.87 7.58 -7.19
C ASP A 55 7.36 6.18 -6.96
N VAL A 56 6.13 6.08 -6.49
CA VAL A 56 5.48 4.79 -6.26
C VAL A 56 3.98 4.98 -6.45
N SER A 57 3.36 3.98 -7.05
CA SER A 57 1.93 4.01 -7.28
C SER A 57 1.38 2.60 -7.25
N PHE A 58 0.07 2.48 -7.30
CA PHE A 58 -0.57 1.18 -7.36
C PHE A 58 -1.86 1.28 -8.15
N ASN A 59 -2.32 0.13 -8.63
CA ASN A 59 -3.67 0.04 -9.16
C ASN A 59 -4.20 -1.37 -8.88
N GLY A 60 -5.45 -1.59 -9.24
CA GLY A 60 -6.08 -2.88 -9.02
C GLY A 60 -7.43 -2.74 -8.36
N SER A 61 -7.90 -3.84 -7.79
CA SER A 61 -9.19 -3.88 -7.11
C SER A 61 -9.05 -4.60 -5.80
N GLY A 62 -9.91 -4.25 -4.84
CA GLY A 62 -9.88 -4.86 -3.54
C GLY A 62 -10.90 -4.22 -2.63
N CYS A 63 -10.95 -4.70 -1.40
CA CYS A 63 -11.87 -4.13 -0.42
C CYS A 63 -11.37 -2.77 0.05
N ALA A 64 -12.23 -2.06 0.77
CA ALA A 64 -11.93 -0.71 1.24
C ALA A 64 -10.63 -0.66 2.05
N ILE A 65 -10.42 -1.65 2.90
CA ILE A 65 -9.22 -1.69 3.74
C ILE A 65 -7.97 -1.89 2.89
N SER A 66 -8.04 -2.78 1.89
CA SER A 66 -6.89 -3.04 1.03
C SER A 66 -6.49 -1.80 0.23
N ILE A 67 -7.47 -1.11 -0.35
CA ILE A 67 -7.19 0.09 -1.13
C ILE A 67 -6.63 1.19 -0.22
N ALA A 68 -7.22 1.39 0.95
CA ALA A 68 -6.75 2.41 1.88
C ALA A 68 -5.35 2.09 2.38
N SER A 69 -5.07 0.82 2.67
CA SER A 69 -3.75 0.40 3.13
C SER A 69 -2.70 0.64 2.07
N ALA A 70 -2.99 0.30 0.81
CA ALA A 70 -2.07 0.54 -0.29
C ALA A 70 -1.82 2.03 -0.49
N SER A 71 -2.87 2.84 -0.38
CA SER A 71 -2.74 4.29 -0.47
C SER A 71 -1.80 4.84 0.61
N LEU A 72 -2.03 4.44 1.86
CA LEU A 72 -1.18 4.87 2.98
C LEU A 72 0.25 4.40 2.80
N LEU A 73 0.42 3.16 2.40
CA LEU A 73 1.75 2.58 2.27
C LEU A 73 2.55 3.26 1.17
N THR A 74 1.93 3.51 0.01
CA THR A 74 2.63 4.18 -1.08
C THR A 74 3.05 5.59 -0.68
N GLU A 75 2.21 6.29 0.10
CA GLU A 75 2.61 7.61 0.62
C GLU A 75 3.80 7.50 1.58
N SER A 76 3.86 6.43 2.34
CA SER A 76 4.88 6.25 3.37
C SER A 76 6.25 5.90 2.81
N VAL A 77 6.31 5.26 1.64
CA VAL A 77 7.59 4.74 1.14
C VAL A 77 8.30 5.68 0.18
N LYS A 78 7.67 6.75 -0.24
CA LYS A 78 8.33 7.72 -1.13
C LYS A 78 9.55 8.31 -0.45
N GLY A 79 10.68 8.34 -1.17
CA GLY A 79 11.93 8.86 -0.64
C GLY A 79 12.73 7.86 0.18
N LYS A 80 12.19 6.68 0.43
CA LYS A 80 12.88 5.65 1.21
C LYS A 80 13.66 4.73 0.28
N THR A 81 14.58 3.95 0.85
CA THR A 81 15.29 2.94 0.09
C THR A 81 14.40 1.72 -0.09
N LEU A 82 14.77 0.85 -1.05
CA LEU A 82 14.04 -0.39 -1.25
C LEU A 82 14.01 -1.25 0.02
N ALA A 83 15.12 -1.27 0.76
CA ALA A 83 15.18 -2.04 2.00
C ALA A 83 14.19 -1.51 3.03
N GLU A 84 14.11 -0.19 3.18
CA GLU A 84 13.15 0.42 4.09
C GLU A 84 11.72 0.15 3.67
N ALA A 85 11.46 0.23 2.37
CA ALA A 85 10.11 -0.05 1.85
C ALA A 85 9.74 -1.50 2.06
N ALA A 86 10.67 -2.43 1.84
CA ALA A 86 10.42 -3.85 2.07
C ALA A 86 10.06 -4.13 3.52
N GLU A 87 10.73 -3.45 4.44
CA GLU A 87 10.43 -3.58 5.86
C GLU A 87 9.00 -3.12 6.16
N LEU A 88 8.60 -1.97 5.61
CA LEU A 88 7.25 -1.45 5.81
C LEU A 88 6.20 -2.38 5.22
N PHE A 89 6.44 -2.92 4.04
CA PHE A 89 5.54 -3.88 3.43
C PHE A 89 5.39 -5.12 4.31
N SER A 90 6.51 -5.61 4.85
CA SER A 90 6.49 -6.78 5.72
C SER A 90 5.67 -6.52 6.98
N GLN A 91 5.86 -5.36 7.60
CA GLN A 91 5.10 -5.00 8.79
C GLN A 91 3.60 -4.89 8.48
N MET A 92 3.27 -4.27 7.37
CA MET A 92 1.87 -4.13 6.97
C MET A 92 1.24 -5.49 6.72
N HIS A 93 1.97 -6.37 6.04
CA HIS A 93 1.49 -7.72 5.77
C HIS A 93 1.21 -8.48 7.07
N GLN A 94 2.11 -8.36 8.05
CA GLN A 94 1.92 -9.00 9.34
C GLN A 94 0.67 -8.49 10.04
N LEU A 95 0.44 -7.18 9.99
CA LEU A 95 -0.75 -6.61 10.61
C LEU A 95 -2.03 -7.11 9.95
N LEU A 96 -2.03 -7.22 8.63
CA LEU A 96 -3.22 -7.63 7.89
C LEU A 96 -3.51 -9.12 8.03
N THR A 97 -2.51 -9.93 8.35
CA THR A 97 -2.68 -11.39 8.41
C THR A 97 -2.62 -11.93 9.81
N ARG A 98 -2.65 -11.10 10.83
CA ARG A 98 -2.52 -11.54 12.22
C ARG A 98 -3.84 -11.77 12.93
N ASP A 99 -4.89 -11.90 12.20
CA ASP A 99 -6.19 -12.11 12.78
C ASP A 99 -6.30 -13.43 13.53
N ASP A 100 -5.41 -14.34 13.25
CA ASP A 100 -5.39 -15.65 13.86
C ASP A 100 -4.64 -15.69 15.14
N VAL A 101 -4.07 -14.67 15.53
CA VAL A 101 -3.24 -14.64 16.70
C VAL A 101 -4.02 -15.01 17.89
N ASP A 102 -3.71 -15.79 18.18
CA ASP A 102 -4.08 -16.14 19.15
C ASP A 102 -3.74 -16.36 19.83
#